data_08f8d14d06c73da09cd22bbbf3306b16
#
_entry.id   08f8d14d06c73da09cd22bbbf3306b16
#
_cell.length_a   1.000
_cell.length_b   1.000
_cell.length_c   1.000
_cell.angle_alpha   90.00
_cell.angle_beta   90.00
_cell.angle_gamma   90.00
#
_symmetry.space_group_name_H-M   'P 1'
#
loop_
_entity.id
_entity.type
_entity.pdbx_description
1 polymer ?
#
loop_
_entity_poly.entity_id
_entity_poly.type
_entity_poly.pdbx_seq_one_letter_code
_entity_poly.pdbx_strand_id
1 'polypeptide(L)'
;MESYIIESNKKKSRLPARLDLAQSGTGLILGLFMWVHMLLVGSIIFGKAAFNFVAKTMELAFLSDTGHGYPIAVFFAVSTIFTLFIIHALLGMRKFPINWKQHRIMRDQMQMMNHTDTNLWYIQAVTGFIMFFAGSVHLYIM
;
A
#
# COMPACT_ATOMS: atom_id res chain seq x y z
N MET A 1 8.08 44.51 6.15
CA MET A 1 8.61 43.72 7.30
C MET A 1 7.47 43.21 8.20
N GLU A 2 6.41 43.94 8.40
CA GLU A 2 5.27 43.57 9.25
C GLU A 2 4.45 42.37 8.76
N SER A 3 4.30 42.19 7.45
CA SER A 3 3.57 41.06 6.87
C SER A 3 4.27 39.71 7.13
N TYR A 4 5.57 39.65 7.20
CA TYR A 4 6.33 38.44 7.53
C TYR A 4 6.15 37.98 8.98
N ILE A 5 5.92 38.93 9.91
CA ILE A 5 5.74 38.63 11.33
C ILE A 5 4.35 38.06 11.62
N ILE A 6 3.32 38.48 10.85
CA ILE A 6 1.95 38.02 11.02
C ILE A 6 1.79 36.57 10.51
N GLU A 7 2.51 36.17 9.47
CA GLU A 7 2.49 34.79 8.97
C GLU A 7 3.19 33.78 9.90
N SER A 8 4.19 34.25 10.65
CA SER A 8 4.94 33.43 11.62
C SER A 8 4.09 32.96 12.82
N ASN A 9 3.00 33.64 13.14
CA ASN A 9 2.18 33.36 14.32
C ASN A 9 0.98 32.42 14.04
N LYS A 10 0.74 32.02 12.79
CA LYS A 10 -0.24 30.99 12.45
C LYS A 10 0.26 29.64 12.94
N LYS A 11 -0.37 29.06 13.95
CA LYS A 11 -0.11 27.68 14.41
C LYS A 11 -0.12 26.74 13.19
N LYS A 12 1.03 26.23 12.80
CA LYS A 12 1.15 25.27 11.69
C LYS A 12 0.32 24.03 12.03
N SER A 13 -0.61 23.68 11.15
CA SER A 13 -1.43 22.48 11.31
C SER A 13 -0.54 21.23 11.36
N ARG A 14 -0.81 20.33 12.31
CA ARG A 14 -0.16 19.00 12.40
C ARG A 14 -0.81 17.96 11.48
N LEU A 15 -1.85 18.34 10.73
CA LEU A 15 -2.59 17.42 9.87
C LEU A 15 -1.69 16.76 8.81
N PRO A 16 -0.81 17.47 8.07
CA PRO A 16 0.07 16.83 7.09
C PRO A 16 0.95 15.73 7.68
N ALA A 17 1.55 15.98 8.85
CA ALA A 17 2.38 14.98 9.53
C ALA A 17 1.59 13.74 9.98
N ARG A 18 0.34 13.91 10.42
CA ARG A 18 -0.54 12.78 10.78
C ARG A 18 -0.92 11.95 9.56
N LEU A 19 -1.17 12.59 8.41
CA LEU A 19 -1.48 11.89 7.16
C LEU A 19 -0.25 11.14 6.63
N ASP A 20 0.95 11.68 6.82
CA ASP A 20 2.19 11.00 6.45
C ASP A 20 2.45 9.78 7.34
N LEU A 21 2.19 9.91 8.64
CA LEU A 21 2.26 8.76 9.55
C LEU A 21 1.24 7.68 9.19
N ALA A 22 0.01 8.06 8.86
CA ALA A 22 -1.02 7.12 8.41
C ALA A 22 -0.62 6.41 7.11
N GLN A 23 -0.04 7.13 6.14
CA GLN A 23 0.49 6.54 4.91
C GLN A 23 1.60 5.53 5.19
N SER A 24 2.56 5.88 6.05
CA SER A 24 3.66 4.97 6.42
C SER A 24 3.15 3.75 7.18
N GLY A 25 2.22 3.93 8.12
CA GLY A 25 1.62 2.83 8.88
C GLY A 25 0.83 1.86 8.01
N THR A 26 -0.04 2.37 7.13
CA THR A 26 -0.78 1.53 6.18
C THR A 26 0.15 0.83 5.20
N GLY A 27 1.21 1.49 4.73
CA GLY A 27 2.22 0.90 3.86
C GLY A 27 2.99 -0.23 4.53
N LEU A 28 3.35 -0.07 5.82
CA LEU A 28 4.01 -1.13 6.60
C LEU A 28 3.11 -2.36 6.74
N ILE A 29 1.85 -2.18 7.10
CA ILE A 29 0.88 -3.28 7.25
C ILE A 29 0.71 -4.02 5.93
N LEU A 30 0.51 -3.30 4.83
CA LEU A 30 0.37 -3.89 3.49
C LEU A 30 1.65 -4.60 3.05
N GLY A 31 2.83 -4.05 3.34
CA GLY A 31 4.12 -4.68 3.04
C GLY A 31 4.32 -5.99 3.78
N LEU A 32 4.01 -6.03 5.07
CA LEU A 32 4.05 -7.25 5.88
C LEU A 32 3.05 -8.28 5.39
N PHE A 33 1.83 -7.84 5.07
CA PHE A 33 0.82 -8.71 4.45
C PHE A 33 1.31 -9.32 3.14
N MET A 34 1.85 -8.51 2.24
CA MET A 34 2.38 -8.97 0.95
C MET A 34 3.49 -10.00 1.14
N TRP A 35 4.37 -9.78 2.10
CA TRP A 35 5.46 -10.71 2.40
C TRP A 35 4.92 -12.09 2.82
N VAL A 36 4.02 -12.11 3.81
CA VAL A 36 3.37 -13.33 4.28
C VAL A 36 2.55 -13.98 3.17
N HIS A 37 1.78 -13.20 2.42
CA HIS A 37 0.96 -13.66 1.32
C HIS A 37 1.79 -14.36 0.24
N MET A 38 2.91 -13.78 -0.17
CA MET A 38 3.79 -14.39 -1.16
C MET A 38 4.40 -15.71 -0.68
N LEU A 39 4.79 -15.79 0.60
CA LEU A 39 5.29 -17.04 1.19
C LEU A 39 4.21 -18.14 1.18
N LEU A 40 2.98 -17.79 1.52
CA LEU A 40 1.86 -18.74 1.56
C LEU A 40 1.47 -19.21 0.15
N VAL A 41 1.34 -18.31 -0.80
CA VAL A 41 1.04 -18.64 -2.21
C VAL A 41 2.22 -19.40 -2.84
N GLY A 42 3.45 -19.08 -2.46
CA GLY A 42 4.66 -19.79 -2.88
C GLY A 42 4.65 -21.29 -2.53
N SER A 43 3.80 -21.73 -1.61
CA SER A 43 3.60 -23.15 -1.29
C SER A 43 3.19 -24.02 -2.49
N ILE A 44 2.68 -23.40 -3.56
CA ILE A 44 2.34 -24.08 -4.82
C ILE A 44 3.58 -24.76 -5.46
N ILE A 45 4.78 -24.23 -5.21
CA ILE A 45 6.06 -24.80 -5.69
C ILE A 45 6.27 -26.22 -5.14
N PHE A 46 5.78 -26.48 -3.93
CA PHE A 46 5.85 -27.80 -3.28
C PHE A 46 4.72 -28.74 -3.72
N GLY A 47 3.90 -28.33 -4.66
CA GLY A 47 2.83 -29.12 -5.25
C GLY A 47 1.44 -28.83 -4.67
N LYS A 48 0.43 -29.43 -5.35
CA LYS A 48 -0.99 -29.19 -5.05
C LYS A 48 -1.38 -29.54 -3.60
N ALA A 49 -0.79 -30.56 -3.02
CA ALA A 49 -1.10 -30.97 -1.64
C ALA A 49 -0.67 -29.88 -0.62
N ALA A 50 0.52 -29.32 -0.78
CA ALA A 50 1.03 -28.26 0.07
C ALA A 50 0.19 -26.98 -0.09
N PHE A 51 -0.12 -26.60 -1.31
CA PHE A 51 -0.98 -25.45 -1.59
C PHE A 51 -2.37 -25.60 -0.97
N ASN A 52 -3.03 -26.76 -1.14
CA ASN A 52 -4.34 -27.02 -0.56
C ASN A 52 -4.31 -26.99 0.98
N PHE A 53 -3.24 -27.51 1.60
CA PHE A 53 -3.08 -27.43 3.04
C PHE A 53 -3.00 -26.00 3.52
N VAL A 54 -2.20 -25.17 2.87
CA VAL A 54 -2.07 -23.74 3.20
C VAL A 54 -3.38 -23.01 2.98
N ALA A 55 -4.06 -23.21 1.85
CA ALA A 55 -5.34 -22.60 1.56
C ALA A 55 -6.39 -22.92 2.64
N LYS A 56 -6.55 -24.20 3.00
CA LYS A 56 -7.45 -24.62 4.09
C LYS A 56 -7.08 -24.01 5.43
N THR A 57 -5.79 -23.87 5.72
CA THR A 57 -5.33 -23.23 6.96
C THR A 57 -5.70 -21.75 6.98
N MET A 58 -5.57 -21.04 5.86
CA MET A 58 -5.98 -19.63 5.73
C MET A 58 -7.50 -19.46 5.86
N GLU A 59 -8.29 -20.44 5.42
CA GLU A 59 -9.74 -20.48 5.60
C GLU A 59 -10.16 -20.88 7.01
N LEU A 60 -9.23 -21.06 7.95
CA LEU A 60 -9.47 -21.52 9.31
C LEU A 60 -10.15 -22.90 9.39
N ALA A 61 -9.91 -23.77 8.41
CA ALA A 61 -10.51 -25.10 8.35
C ALA A 61 -10.15 -25.99 9.55
N PHE A 62 -9.02 -25.71 10.23
CA PHE A 62 -8.59 -26.39 11.44
C PHE A 62 -9.47 -26.10 12.67
N LEU A 63 -10.31 -25.04 12.62
CA LEU A 63 -11.28 -24.70 13.67
C LEU A 63 -12.66 -25.31 13.40
N SER A 64 -12.84 -25.98 12.26
CA SER A 64 -14.11 -26.57 11.83
C SER A 64 -14.09 -28.09 12.08
N ASP A 65 -15.11 -28.60 12.75
CA ASP A 65 -15.31 -30.05 12.96
C ASP A 65 -15.49 -30.83 11.64
N THR A 66 -15.90 -30.15 10.58
CA THR A 66 -16.13 -30.73 9.25
C THR A 66 -14.92 -30.63 8.33
N GLY A 67 -13.86 -29.93 8.73
CA GLY A 67 -12.68 -29.66 7.90
C GLY A 67 -12.94 -28.70 6.72
N HIS A 68 -14.11 -28.03 6.71
CA HIS A 68 -14.44 -26.98 5.75
C HIS A 68 -14.02 -25.63 6.35
N GLY A 69 -13.43 -24.75 5.52
CA GLY A 69 -13.06 -23.40 5.93
C GLY A 69 -14.28 -22.52 6.23
N TYR A 70 -14.00 -21.35 6.80
CA TYR A 70 -15.01 -20.32 7.07
C TYR A 70 -14.90 -19.21 6.00
N PRO A 71 -15.69 -19.24 4.91
CA PRO A 71 -15.61 -18.23 3.84
C PRO A 71 -15.82 -16.80 4.36
N ILE A 72 -16.62 -16.67 5.41
CA ILE A 72 -16.89 -15.36 6.04
C ILE A 72 -15.61 -14.74 6.64
N ALA A 73 -14.73 -15.54 7.20
CA ALA A 73 -13.46 -15.07 7.74
C ALA A 73 -12.54 -14.55 6.63
N VAL A 74 -12.46 -15.27 5.51
CA VAL A 74 -11.73 -14.86 4.31
C VAL A 74 -12.29 -13.55 3.75
N PHE A 75 -13.62 -13.44 3.67
CA PHE A 75 -14.29 -12.22 3.21
C PHE A 75 -13.91 -11.00 4.05
N PHE A 76 -13.93 -11.11 5.38
CA PHE A 76 -13.52 -10.01 6.25
C PHE A 76 -12.03 -9.68 6.12
N ALA A 77 -11.15 -10.68 6.01
CA ALA A 77 -9.73 -10.46 5.81
C ALA A 77 -9.45 -9.72 4.50
N VAL A 78 -10.03 -10.18 3.39
CA VAL A 78 -9.89 -9.55 2.06
C VAL A 78 -10.45 -8.12 2.09
N SER A 79 -11.63 -7.91 2.66
CA SER A 79 -12.25 -6.58 2.78
C SER A 79 -11.39 -5.61 3.57
N THR A 80 -10.77 -6.08 4.66
CA THR A 80 -9.87 -5.27 5.49
C THR A 80 -8.63 -4.86 4.71
N ILE A 81 -7.96 -5.81 4.05
CA ILE A 81 -6.76 -5.53 3.24
C ILE A 81 -7.09 -4.61 2.08
N PHE A 82 -8.22 -4.81 1.40
CA PHE A 82 -8.65 -3.96 0.30
C PHE A 82 -8.93 -2.52 0.77
N THR A 83 -9.58 -2.36 1.91
CA THR A 83 -9.83 -1.04 2.52
C THR A 83 -8.52 -0.33 2.86
N LEU A 84 -7.56 -1.03 3.49
CA LEU A 84 -6.24 -0.49 3.78
C LEU A 84 -5.49 -0.09 2.50
N PHE A 85 -5.60 -0.89 1.45
CA PHE A 85 -5.00 -0.62 0.16
C PHE A 85 -5.55 0.66 -0.48
N ILE A 86 -6.88 0.85 -0.46
CA ILE A 86 -7.51 2.09 -0.96
C ILE A 86 -7.04 3.30 -0.13
N ILE A 87 -7.07 3.20 1.19
CA ILE A 87 -6.63 4.29 2.08
C ILE A 87 -5.18 4.65 1.80
N HIS A 88 -4.30 3.66 1.70
CA HIS A 88 -2.88 3.86 1.40
C HIS A 88 -2.68 4.55 0.05
N ALA A 89 -3.39 4.11 -0.98
CA ALA A 89 -3.33 4.70 -2.32
C ALA A 89 -3.80 6.15 -2.32
N LEU A 90 -4.92 6.47 -1.66
CA LEU A 90 -5.44 7.83 -1.55
C LEU A 90 -4.47 8.76 -0.80
N LEU A 91 -3.87 8.27 0.29
CA LEU A 91 -2.86 9.01 1.03
C LEU A 91 -1.59 9.25 0.20
N GLY A 92 -1.19 8.27 -0.61
CA GLY A 92 -0.06 8.38 -1.53
C GLY A 92 -0.31 9.36 -2.66
N MET A 93 -1.47 9.28 -3.32
CA MET A 93 -1.84 10.17 -4.43
C MET A 93 -1.83 11.65 -4.04
N ARG A 94 -2.05 11.98 -2.78
CA ARG A 94 -1.96 13.35 -2.27
C ARG A 94 -0.61 14.02 -2.57
N LYS A 95 0.47 13.24 -2.66
CA LYS A 95 1.84 13.73 -2.90
C LYS A 95 2.22 13.79 -4.38
N PHE A 96 1.36 13.29 -5.25
CA PHE A 96 1.64 13.23 -6.68
C PHE A 96 1.34 14.56 -7.38
N PRO A 97 2.13 14.90 -8.40
CA PRO A 97 1.81 16.02 -9.27
C PRO A 97 0.51 15.74 -10.05
N ILE A 98 -0.47 16.64 -9.93
CA ILE A 98 -1.79 16.50 -10.56
C ILE A 98 -1.71 16.83 -12.06
N ASN A 99 -0.78 17.71 -12.46
CA ASN A 99 -0.64 18.20 -13.81
C ASN A 99 0.68 17.77 -14.46
N TRP A 100 0.65 17.53 -15.77
CA TRP A 100 1.84 17.21 -16.56
C TRP A 100 2.97 18.25 -16.43
N LYS A 101 2.61 19.53 -16.31
CA LYS A 101 3.57 20.61 -16.06
C LYS A 101 4.29 20.45 -14.72
N GLN A 102 3.55 20.11 -13.66
CA GLN A 102 4.13 19.86 -12.34
C GLN A 102 5.03 18.62 -12.35
N HIS A 103 4.63 17.58 -13.09
CA HIS A 103 5.43 16.38 -13.25
C HIS A 103 6.76 16.66 -13.94
N ARG A 104 6.76 17.49 -14.99
CA ARG A 104 7.99 17.91 -15.68
C ARG A 104 8.91 18.70 -14.75
N ILE A 105 8.37 19.71 -14.03
CA ILE A 105 9.15 20.51 -13.07
C ILE A 105 9.77 19.63 -11.99
N MET A 106 9.01 18.67 -11.45
CA MET A 106 9.52 17.73 -10.46
C MET A 106 10.68 16.90 -11.01
N ARG A 107 10.56 16.37 -12.23
CA ARG A 107 11.66 15.61 -12.87
C ARG A 107 12.90 16.45 -13.10
N ASP A 108 12.75 17.69 -13.57
CA ASP A 108 13.86 18.60 -13.78
C ASP A 108 14.58 18.91 -12.45
N GLN A 109 13.82 19.13 -11.37
CA GLN A 109 14.37 19.32 -10.02
C GLN A 109 15.09 18.07 -9.50
N MET A 110 14.54 16.86 -9.75
CA MET A 110 15.20 15.61 -9.36
C MET A 110 16.55 15.43 -10.05
N GLN A 111 16.63 15.77 -11.34
CA GLN A 111 17.89 15.69 -12.10
C GLN A 111 18.93 16.70 -11.59
N MET A 112 18.51 17.91 -11.23
CA MET A 112 19.40 18.93 -10.68
C MET A 112 19.94 18.55 -9.29
N MET A 113 19.12 17.96 -8.43
CA MET A 113 19.53 17.57 -7.08
C MET A 113 20.42 16.33 -7.07
N ASN A 114 20.31 15.46 -8.06
CA ASN A 114 21.00 14.16 -8.17
C ASN A 114 21.05 13.37 -6.86
N HIS A 115 19.94 13.37 -6.11
CA HIS A 115 19.85 12.77 -4.78
C HIS A 115 19.21 11.40 -4.86
N THR A 116 19.88 10.38 -4.31
CA THR A 116 19.46 8.97 -4.40
C THR A 116 18.08 8.75 -3.78
N ASP A 117 17.80 9.32 -2.61
CA ASP A 117 16.52 9.13 -1.92
C ASP A 117 15.33 9.68 -2.71
N THR A 118 15.54 10.80 -3.44
CA THR A 118 14.51 11.37 -4.32
C THR A 118 14.20 10.46 -5.50
N ASN A 119 15.23 9.85 -6.08
CA ASN A 119 15.08 8.88 -7.17
C ASN A 119 14.37 7.61 -6.68
N LEU A 120 14.73 7.09 -5.52
CA LEU A 120 14.07 5.93 -4.90
C LEU A 120 12.61 6.23 -4.59
N TRP A 121 12.30 7.41 -4.06
CA TRP A 121 10.93 7.84 -3.85
C TRP A 121 10.10 7.86 -5.15
N TYR A 122 10.67 8.36 -6.24
CA TYR A 122 9.99 8.37 -7.54
C TYR A 122 9.72 6.96 -8.06
N ILE A 123 10.71 6.06 -7.97
CA ILE A 123 10.55 4.65 -8.35
C ILE A 123 9.46 3.99 -7.50
N GLN A 124 9.47 4.21 -6.19
CA GLN A 124 8.44 3.70 -5.28
C GLN A 124 7.04 4.20 -5.67
N ALA A 125 6.93 5.47 -6.05
CA ALA A 125 5.69 6.06 -6.47
C ALA A 125 5.16 5.43 -7.78
N VAL A 126 6.01 5.25 -8.79
CA VAL A 126 5.65 4.62 -10.08
C VAL A 126 5.29 3.15 -9.89
N THR A 127 6.10 2.40 -9.15
CA THR A 127 5.81 0.98 -8.87
C THR A 127 4.55 0.81 -8.05
N GLY A 128 4.30 1.68 -7.06
CA GLY A 128 3.05 1.71 -6.31
C GLY A 128 1.82 1.94 -7.19
N PHE A 129 1.93 2.82 -8.18
CA PHE A 129 0.86 3.05 -9.15
C PHE A 129 0.59 1.82 -10.03
N ILE A 130 1.63 1.15 -10.51
CA ILE A 130 1.51 -0.11 -11.26
C ILE A 130 0.86 -1.19 -10.39
N MET A 131 1.29 -1.31 -9.14
CA MET A 131 0.74 -2.28 -8.18
C MET A 131 -0.73 -2.02 -7.85
N PHE A 132 -1.16 -0.75 -7.87
CA PHE A 132 -2.57 -0.41 -7.67
C PHE A 132 -3.46 -1.06 -8.75
N PHE A 133 -3.09 -0.97 -10.02
CA PHE A 133 -3.84 -1.62 -11.11
C PHE A 133 -3.68 -3.13 -11.09
N ALA A 134 -2.45 -3.64 -10.93
CA ALA A 134 -2.18 -5.07 -10.89
C ALA A 134 -2.90 -5.76 -9.72
N GLY A 135 -2.92 -5.13 -8.53
CA GLY A 135 -3.63 -5.63 -7.36
C GLY A 135 -5.15 -5.65 -7.55
N SER A 136 -5.71 -4.63 -8.20
CA SER A 136 -7.14 -4.59 -8.51
C SER A 136 -7.54 -5.69 -9.50
N VAL A 137 -6.73 -5.94 -10.52
CA VAL A 137 -6.93 -7.03 -11.49
C VAL A 137 -6.80 -8.39 -10.80
N HIS A 138 -5.79 -8.55 -9.92
CA HIS A 138 -5.61 -9.78 -9.15
C HIS A 138 -6.84 -10.12 -8.29
N LEU A 139 -7.40 -9.14 -7.59
CA LEU A 139 -8.61 -9.33 -6.79
C LEU A 139 -9.85 -9.65 -7.62
N TYR A 140 -9.91 -9.17 -8.86
CA TYR A 140 -11.02 -9.46 -9.77
C TYR A 140 -10.97 -10.88 -10.33
N ILE A 141 -9.75 -11.42 -10.55
CA ILE A 141 -9.56 -12.75 -11.15
C ILE A 141 -9.65 -13.86 -10.11
N MET A 142 -9.31 -13.60 -8.86
CA MET A 142 -9.35 -14.57 -7.75
C MET A 142 -10.74 -14.72 -7.17
#